data_04432715d6d4a3b4cf4539bd61edb37c
#
_entry.id   04432715d6d4a3b4cf4539bd61edb37c
#
_cell.length_a   1.000
_cell.length_b   1.000
_cell.length_c   1.000
_cell.angle_alpha   90.00
_cell.angle_beta   90.00
_cell.angle_gamma   90.00
#
_symmetry.space_group_name_H-M   'P 1'
#
loop_
_entity.id
_entity.type
_entity.pdbx_description
1 polymer ?
#
loop_
_entity_poly.entity_id
_entity_poly.type
_entity_poly.pdbx_seq_one_letter_code
_entity_poly.pdbx_strand_id
1 'polypeptide(L)'
;MKRITGIPTRPNMVQQMLEVGFDYYNQPSSDGSHYWSDNVAYEFTLAEIDKIEEATNELHAMCMDFVADEVKQGDYAHYRFTDLQKNLIEQSWRENAPHLYGRFDFGYDGNNLKMFEYNADTPTSLLEAAVVQWQWLEQVEGLPNRDQFNWIHEELLTRFSMLQQQSGKAGFHFAAMTEAGREDWGNLDYLADVAYNAGWHIHRLSIEDIGYDDDTQQFVDLNNQPIEMLFKLYPLEWMSNTKYAPFMLNSATQFFEPAWKLLLSNKVLLAKLWRKHPNHPYLLPTYFNQHDITERKSIWVKKPLLGREGANVFYYEKSNGLEFAAKGSEHSNFYANAGYIYQQKFELPNFDGMYPVIGSWVVGDVACGMGLREDFTAVTGNDSHFIPHYFVE
;
A
#
# COMPACT_ATOMS: atom_id res chain seq x y z
N MET A 1 -8.76 -16.49 -12.91
CA MET A 1 -7.88 -15.40 -13.42
C MET A 1 -7.14 -15.87 -14.67
N LYS A 2 -7.10 -15.03 -15.73
CA LYS A 2 -6.38 -15.30 -16.99
C LYS A 2 -5.64 -14.02 -17.42
N ARG A 3 -4.46 -14.16 -18.02
CA ARG A 3 -3.74 -13.04 -18.63
C ARG A 3 -4.10 -12.96 -20.12
N ILE A 4 -4.68 -11.85 -20.53
CA ILE A 4 -5.13 -11.61 -21.91
C ILE A 4 -4.13 -10.66 -22.58
N THR A 5 -3.65 -11.03 -23.75
CA THR A 5 -2.67 -10.26 -24.53
C THR A 5 -3.22 -9.95 -25.93
N GLY A 6 -2.59 -8.99 -26.61
CA GLY A 6 -3.00 -8.60 -27.96
C GLY A 6 -4.27 -7.74 -28.01
N ILE A 7 -4.63 -7.14 -26.88
CA ILE A 7 -5.72 -6.15 -26.81
C ILE A 7 -5.28 -4.91 -27.63
N PRO A 8 -6.17 -4.37 -28.49
CA PRO A 8 -5.85 -3.16 -29.25
C PRO A 8 -5.56 -1.95 -28.34
N THR A 9 -4.52 -1.20 -28.62
CA THR A 9 -4.25 0.07 -27.95
C THR A 9 -5.37 1.08 -28.24
N ARG A 10 -5.82 1.79 -27.20
CA ARG A 10 -6.85 2.82 -27.33
C ARG A 10 -6.39 3.96 -28.27
N PRO A 11 -7.29 4.51 -29.08
CA PRO A 11 -7.00 5.76 -29.78
C PRO A 11 -6.63 6.87 -28.78
N ASN A 12 -5.61 7.66 -29.08
CA ASN A 12 -5.17 8.80 -28.25
C ASN A 12 -4.74 8.43 -26.81
N MET A 13 -4.32 7.18 -26.55
CA MET A 13 -3.87 6.72 -25.24
C MET A 13 -2.94 7.74 -24.54
N VAL A 14 -1.89 8.20 -25.21
CA VAL A 14 -0.91 9.14 -24.64
C VAL A 14 -1.56 10.44 -24.18
N GLN A 15 -2.43 11.01 -24.98
CA GLN A 15 -3.13 12.25 -24.62
C GLN A 15 -4.01 12.04 -23.38
N GLN A 16 -4.74 10.94 -23.33
CA GLN A 16 -5.62 10.61 -22.20
C GLN A 16 -4.84 10.38 -20.90
N MET A 17 -3.67 9.73 -20.98
CA MET A 17 -2.79 9.55 -19.84
C MET A 17 -2.31 10.89 -19.27
N LEU A 18 -1.92 11.82 -20.16
CA LEU A 18 -1.46 13.15 -19.76
C LEU A 18 -2.60 14.01 -19.18
N GLU A 19 -3.82 13.87 -19.69
CA GLU A 19 -5.01 14.61 -19.22
C GLU A 19 -5.36 14.28 -17.76
N VAL A 20 -5.06 13.04 -17.29
CA VAL A 20 -5.27 12.63 -15.91
C VAL A 20 -4.02 12.75 -15.05
N GLY A 21 -2.95 13.36 -15.57
CA GLY A 21 -1.69 13.53 -14.82
C GLY A 21 -0.80 12.28 -14.75
N PHE A 22 -1.13 11.21 -15.52
CA PHE A 22 -0.35 9.99 -15.58
C PHE A 22 0.81 10.11 -16.58
N ASP A 23 1.71 11.07 -16.35
CA ASP A 23 2.81 11.39 -17.26
C ASP A 23 4.01 10.43 -17.16
N TYR A 24 4.01 9.56 -16.16
CA TYR A 24 5.03 8.53 -15.93
C TYR A 24 4.65 7.14 -16.50
N TYR A 25 3.57 7.03 -17.28
CA TYR A 25 3.09 5.78 -17.91
C TYR A 25 4.16 5.04 -18.71
N ASN A 26 5.12 5.77 -19.28
CA ASN A 26 6.19 5.27 -20.14
C ASN A 26 7.54 5.11 -19.44
N GLN A 27 7.58 5.15 -18.10
CA GLN A 27 8.80 4.83 -17.38
C GLN A 27 9.31 3.46 -17.83
N PRO A 28 10.63 3.32 -18.10
CA PRO A 28 11.18 2.05 -18.52
C PRO A 28 11.20 1.05 -17.37
N SER A 29 10.65 -0.13 -17.61
CA SER A 29 10.83 -1.28 -16.75
C SER A 29 12.20 -1.93 -16.93
N SER A 30 12.56 -2.85 -16.07
CA SER A 30 13.83 -3.58 -16.09
C SER A 30 14.11 -4.34 -17.38
N ASP A 31 13.09 -4.68 -18.17
CA ASP A 31 13.16 -5.34 -19.48
C ASP A 31 13.17 -4.38 -20.68
N GLY A 32 13.08 -3.07 -20.42
CA GLY A 32 12.98 -2.02 -21.45
C GLY A 32 11.56 -1.79 -21.99
N SER A 33 10.54 -2.47 -21.48
CA SER A 33 9.13 -2.15 -21.74
C SER A 33 8.68 -0.95 -20.90
N HIS A 34 7.41 -0.56 -21.02
CA HIS A 34 6.84 0.57 -20.30
C HIS A 34 6.08 0.11 -19.05
N TYR A 35 6.02 0.97 -18.03
CA TYR A 35 5.28 0.77 -16.80
C TYR A 35 3.80 0.43 -17.04
N TRP A 36 3.15 1.08 -17.99
CA TRP A 36 1.77 0.81 -18.43
C TRP A 36 1.70 0.27 -19.85
N SER A 37 0.79 -0.66 -20.10
CA SER A 37 0.47 -1.16 -21.44
C SER A 37 -1.04 -1.37 -21.61
N ASP A 38 -1.62 -0.79 -22.68
CA ASP A 38 -3.00 -1.03 -23.06
C ASP A 38 -3.27 -2.44 -23.61
N ASN A 39 -2.19 -3.14 -24.02
CA ASN A 39 -2.28 -4.39 -24.80
C ASN A 39 -2.47 -5.65 -23.96
N VAL A 40 -2.47 -5.51 -22.65
CA VAL A 40 -2.51 -6.63 -21.69
C VAL A 40 -3.52 -6.30 -20.60
N ALA A 41 -4.25 -7.32 -20.14
CA ALA A 41 -5.12 -7.22 -18.97
C ALA A 41 -5.28 -8.57 -18.27
N TYR A 42 -5.75 -8.55 -17.04
CA TYR A 42 -6.17 -9.75 -16.33
C TYR A 42 -7.69 -9.87 -16.31
N GLU A 43 -8.19 -11.01 -16.82
CA GLU A 43 -9.60 -11.39 -16.76
C GLU A 43 -9.89 -12.21 -15.52
N PHE A 44 -10.93 -11.80 -14.79
CA PHE A 44 -11.47 -12.52 -13.63
C PHE A 44 -12.92 -12.92 -13.89
N THR A 45 -13.44 -13.85 -13.11
CA THR A 45 -14.87 -14.10 -12.96
C THR A 45 -15.41 -13.25 -11.81
N LEU A 46 -16.71 -12.97 -11.78
CA LEU A 46 -17.37 -12.29 -10.67
C LEU A 46 -17.10 -13.01 -9.33
N ALA A 47 -17.17 -14.35 -9.30
CA ALA A 47 -16.89 -15.12 -8.09
C ALA A 47 -15.43 -14.98 -7.57
N GLU A 48 -14.46 -14.74 -8.46
CA GLU A 48 -13.08 -14.44 -8.05
C GLU A 48 -12.98 -13.04 -7.46
N ILE A 49 -13.73 -12.07 -7.99
CA ILE A 49 -13.82 -10.72 -7.45
C ILE A 49 -14.46 -10.73 -6.06
N ASP A 50 -15.63 -11.36 -5.91
CA ASP A 50 -16.32 -11.50 -4.63
C ASP A 50 -15.40 -12.07 -3.54
N LYS A 51 -14.62 -13.10 -3.91
CA LYS A 51 -13.64 -13.70 -3.00
C LYS A 51 -12.52 -12.73 -2.58
N ILE A 52 -12.03 -11.90 -3.50
CA ILE A 52 -10.98 -10.90 -3.18
C ILE A 52 -11.55 -9.82 -2.28
N GLU A 53 -12.76 -9.34 -2.56
CA GLU A 53 -13.46 -8.34 -1.76
C GLU A 53 -13.75 -8.86 -0.34
N GLU A 54 -14.35 -10.05 -0.21
CA GLU A 54 -14.62 -10.69 1.08
C GLU A 54 -13.35 -10.86 1.90
N ALA A 55 -12.28 -11.39 1.29
CA ALA A 55 -10.99 -11.60 1.95
C ALA A 55 -10.37 -10.27 2.42
N THR A 56 -10.49 -9.22 1.63
CA THR A 56 -9.98 -7.89 1.97
C THR A 56 -10.70 -7.31 3.17
N ASN A 57 -12.03 -7.37 3.18
CA ASN A 57 -12.86 -6.90 4.30
C ASN A 57 -12.59 -7.72 5.58
N GLU A 58 -12.50 -9.05 5.48
CA GLU A 58 -12.21 -9.92 6.63
C GLU A 58 -10.83 -9.64 7.22
N LEU A 59 -9.79 -9.55 6.37
CA LEU A 59 -8.43 -9.27 6.82
C LEU A 59 -8.31 -7.85 7.39
N HIS A 60 -9.03 -6.87 6.83
CA HIS A 60 -9.04 -5.51 7.38
C HIS A 60 -9.64 -5.49 8.79
N ALA A 61 -10.78 -6.13 9.00
CA ALA A 61 -11.38 -6.26 10.32
C ALA A 61 -10.42 -6.96 11.31
N MET A 62 -9.76 -8.04 10.90
CA MET A 62 -8.75 -8.73 11.71
C MET A 62 -7.56 -7.81 12.04
N CYS A 63 -7.15 -6.93 11.12
CA CYS A 63 -6.09 -5.95 11.34
C CYS A 63 -6.52 -4.87 12.36
N MET A 64 -7.76 -4.40 12.31
CA MET A 64 -8.27 -3.43 13.29
C MET A 64 -8.37 -4.04 14.69
N ASP A 65 -8.87 -5.27 14.83
CA ASP A 65 -8.86 -6.03 16.08
C ASP A 65 -7.43 -6.27 16.59
N PHE A 66 -6.48 -6.51 15.67
CA PHE A 66 -5.08 -6.67 16.00
C PHE A 66 -4.49 -5.39 16.60
N VAL A 67 -4.75 -4.21 16.02
CA VAL A 67 -4.28 -2.92 16.56
C VAL A 67 -4.85 -2.69 17.94
N ALA A 68 -6.15 -2.94 18.16
CA ALA A 68 -6.80 -2.82 19.45
C ALA A 68 -6.13 -3.69 20.52
N ASP A 69 -5.83 -4.93 20.17
CA ASP A 69 -5.18 -5.88 21.09
C ASP A 69 -3.73 -5.47 21.40
N GLU A 70 -2.93 -5.07 20.37
CA GLU A 70 -1.53 -4.66 20.57
C GLU A 70 -1.45 -3.41 21.46
N VAL A 71 -2.26 -2.40 21.23
CA VAL A 71 -2.29 -1.19 22.05
C VAL A 71 -2.74 -1.51 23.48
N LYS A 72 -3.76 -2.37 23.64
CA LYS A 72 -4.25 -2.78 24.96
C LYS A 72 -3.20 -3.55 25.77
N GLN A 73 -2.40 -4.40 25.09
CA GLN A 73 -1.40 -5.23 25.73
C GLN A 73 -0.08 -4.47 25.96
N GLY A 74 0.23 -3.47 25.13
CA GLY A 74 1.50 -2.75 25.16
C GLY A 74 2.72 -3.64 24.81
N ASP A 75 2.50 -4.76 24.08
CA ASP A 75 3.57 -5.69 23.70
C ASP A 75 4.21 -5.32 22.36
N TYR A 76 5.19 -4.43 22.41
CA TYR A 76 5.91 -3.96 21.22
C TYR A 76 7.30 -4.60 21.05
N ALA A 77 7.60 -5.69 21.76
CA ALA A 77 8.93 -6.29 21.81
C ALA A 77 9.51 -6.65 20.44
N HIS A 78 8.67 -7.13 19.50
CA HIS A 78 9.11 -7.54 18.17
C HIS A 78 9.28 -6.39 17.18
N TYR A 79 8.68 -5.22 17.43
CA TYR A 79 8.65 -4.10 16.48
C TYR A 79 9.90 -3.24 16.47
N ARG A 80 10.68 -3.28 17.54
CA ARG A 80 11.85 -2.41 17.79
C ARG A 80 11.50 -0.91 17.77
N PHE A 81 10.27 -0.58 18.17
CA PHE A 81 9.85 0.81 18.28
C PHE A 81 10.60 1.54 19.40
N THR A 82 10.92 2.80 19.15
CA THR A 82 11.35 3.76 20.17
C THR A 82 10.19 4.08 21.11
N ASP A 83 10.47 4.62 22.29
CA ASP A 83 9.40 5.03 23.22
C ASP A 83 8.53 6.14 22.63
N LEU A 84 9.11 7.02 21.80
CA LEU A 84 8.35 8.03 21.05
C LEU A 84 7.34 7.38 20.09
N GLN A 85 7.76 6.39 19.30
CA GLN A 85 6.87 5.69 18.38
C GLN A 85 5.73 4.97 19.11
N LYS A 86 6.02 4.32 20.26
CA LYS A 86 4.98 3.70 21.09
C LYS A 86 3.96 4.73 21.58
N ASN A 87 4.43 5.87 22.08
CA ASN A 87 3.56 6.94 22.55
C ASN A 87 2.69 7.50 21.41
N LEU A 88 3.25 7.72 20.22
CA LEU A 88 2.49 8.17 19.04
C LEU A 88 1.42 7.16 18.62
N ILE A 89 1.75 5.86 18.61
CA ILE A 89 0.81 4.77 18.30
C ILE A 89 -0.35 4.78 19.31
N GLU A 90 -0.03 4.75 20.59
CA GLU A 90 -1.04 4.69 21.66
C GLU A 90 -1.91 5.94 21.73
N GLN A 91 -1.31 7.11 21.53
CA GLN A 91 -2.05 8.36 21.50
C GLN A 91 -3.01 8.41 20.33
N SER A 92 -2.51 8.20 19.11
CA SER A 92 -3.35 8.27 17.91
C SER A 92 -4.49 7.24 17.92
N TRP A 93 -4.27 6.04 18.52
CA TRP A 93 -5.33 5.06 18.69
C TRP A 93 -6.38 5.48 19.72
N ARG A 94 -5.96 5.97 20.90
CA ARG A 94 -6.88 6.44 21.96
C ARG A 94 -7.72 7.64 21.52
N GLU A 95 -7.16 8.51 20.70
CA GLU A 95 -7.84 9.67 20.14
C GLU A 95 -8.75 9.32 18.96
N ASN A 96 -8.81 8.04 18.56
CA ASN A 96 -9.52 7.57 17.38
C ASN A 96 -9.12 8.37 16.14
N ALA A 97 -7.81 8.61 15.98
CA ALA A 97 -7.29 9.37 14.86
C ALA A 97 -7.74 8.74 13.54
N PRO A 98 -8.42 9.53 12.67
CA PRO A 98 -8.98 8.99 11.44
C PRO A 98 -7.88 8.57 10.48
N HIS A 99 -8.16 7.55 9.69
CA HIS A 99 -7.30 7.07 8.61
C HIS A 99 -7.99 7.24 7.25
N LEU A 100 -7.23 7.19 6.19
CA LEU A 100 -7.73 7.40 4.84
C LEU A 100 -7.83 6.08 4.07
N TYR A 101 -6.71 5.39 3.80
CA TYR A 101 -6.69 4.22 2.94
C TYR A 101 -5.50 3.28 3.21
N GLY A 102 -5.52 2.12 2.56
CA GLY A 102 -4.41 1.17 2.56
C GLY A 102 -4.57 0.14 1.45
N ARG A 103 -3.52 -0.65 1.18
CA ARG A 103 -3.52 -1.67 0.13
C ARG A 103 -2.97 -2.98 0.67
N PHE A 104 -3.79 -4.03 0.59
CA PHE A 104 -3.33 -5.40 0.77
C PHE A 104 -2.66 -5.89 -0.51
N ASP A 105 -1.52 -6.54 -0.40
CA ASP A 105 -0.88 -7.22 -1.51
C ASP A 105 -1.11 -8.73 -1.37
N PHE A 106 -1.73 -9.34 -2.40
CA PHE A 106 -2.12 -10.75 -2.43
C PHE A 106 -1.45 -11.53 -3.54
N GLY A 107 -1.09 -12.78 -3.23
CA GLY A 107 -0.88 -13.82 -4.24
C GLY A 107 -2.17 -14.60 -4.49
N TYR A 108 -2.50 -14.86 -5.76
CA TYR A 108 -3.66 -15.64 -6.16
C TYR A 108 -3.32 -16.62 -7.27
N ASP A 109 -3.58 -17.92 -7.05
CA ASP A 109 -3.27 -19.00 -8.00
C ASP A 109 -4.47 -19.50 -8.81
N GLY A 110 -5.62 -18.79 -8.73
CA GLY A 110 -6.89 -19.20 -9.32
C GLY A 110 -7.79 -19.99 -8.34
N ASN A 111 -7.26 -20.41 -7.21
CA ASN A 111 -8.00 -21.14 -6.17
C ASN A 111 -7.71 -20.58 -4.76
N ASN A 112 -6.46 -20.38 -4.42
CA ASN A 112 -6.03 -19.89 -3.12
C ASN A 112 -5.64 -18.42 -3.22
N LEU A 113 -6.17 -17.61 -2.31
CA LEU A 113 -5.78 -16.20 -2.11
C LEU A 113 -4.97 -16.10 -0.82
N LYS A 114 -3.78 -15.45 -0.87
CA LYS A 114 -2.88 -15.35 0.27
C LYS A 114 -2.33 -13.95 0.44
N MET A 115 -2.44 -13.42 1.65
CA MET A 115 -1.90 -12.12 2.05
C MET A 115 -0.38 -12.16 2.13
N PHE A 116 0.28 -11.27 1.40
CA PHE A 116 1.72 -11.07 1.47
C PHE A 116 2.12 -9.97 2.44
N GLU A 117 1.36 -8.87 2.46
CA GLU A 117 1.54 -7.74 3.35
C GLU A 117 0.34 -6.78 3.33
N TYR A 118 0.33 -5.83 4.23
CA TYR A 118 -0.59 -4.70 4.24
C TYR A 118 0.20 -3.40 4.21
N ASN A 119 0.15 -2.69 3.09
CA ASN A 119 0.72 -1.36 2.92
C ASN A 119 -0.30 -0.34 3.46
N ALA A 120 -0.20 -0.03 4.75
CA ALA A 120 -1.20 0.77 5.44
C ALA A 120 -0.83 2.24 5.64
N ASP A 121 0.41 2.64 5.31
CA ASP A 121 0.89 4.01 5.50
C ASP A 121 0.98 4.81 4.17
N THR A 122 1.80 4.36 3.24
CA THR A 122 2.07 5.09 1.99
C THR A 122 2.01 4.18 0.75
N PRO A 123 0.89 3.46 0.50
CA PRO A 123 0.75 2.70 -0.75
C PRO A 123 0.63 3.65 -1.96
N THR A 124 1.34 3.34 -3.03
CA THR A 124 1.30 4.03 -4.33
C THR A 124 0.54 3.20 -5.38
N SER A 125 0.54 3.63 -6.64
CA SER A 125 -0.27 3.08 -7.75
C SER A 125 -1.78 3.29 -7.57
N LEU A 126 -2.15 4.37 -6.86
CA LEU A 126 -3.55 4.69 -6.59
C LEU A 126 -4.23 5.34 -7.80
N LEU A 127 -3.56 6.25 -8.50
CA LEU A 127 -4.06 6.89 -9.73
C LEU A 127 -4.34 5.84 -10.80
N GLU A 128 -3.42 4.90 -10.98
CA GLU A 128 -3.55 3.78 -11.90
C GLU A 128 -4.77 2.92 -11.56
N ALA A 129 -4.91 2.59 -10.27
CA ALA A 129 -5.98 1.71 -9.79
C ALA A 129 -7.35 2.40 -9.82
N ALA A 130 -7.44 3.66 -9.43
CA ALA A 130 -8.71 4.37 -9.31
C ALA A 130 -9.23 4.93 -10.64
N VAL A 131 -8.34 5.43 -11.50
CA VAL A 131 -8.72 6.23 -12.67
C VAL A 131 -8.26 5.59 -13.98
N VAL A 132 -6.95 5.32 -14.11
CA VAL A 132 -6.36 4.97 -15.40
C VAL A 132 -6.92 3.66 -15.95
N GLN A 133 -7.01 2.62 -15.11
CA GLN A 133 -7.55 1.33 -15.54
C GLN A 133 -9.07 1.37 -15.82
N TRP A 134 -9.82 2.28 -15.15
CA TRP A 134 -11.24 2.47 -15.46
C TRP A 134 -11.42 3.14 -16.81
N GLN A 135 -10.69 4.21 -17.10
CA GLN A 135 -10.70 4.85 -18.41
C GLN A 135 -10.28 3.89 -19.53
N TRP A 136 -9.29 3.01 -19.24
CA TRP A 136 -8.92 1.96 -20.17
C TRP A 136 -10.10 1.02 -20.42
N LEU A 137 -10.80 0.56 -19.40
CA LEU A 137 -11.94 -0.34 -19.54
C LEU A 137 -13.07 0.25 -20.36
N GLU A 138 -13.41 1.53 -20.15
CA GLU A 138 -14.48 2.21 -20.88
C GLU A 138 -14.19 2.31 -22.37
N GLN A 139 -12.94 2.46 -22.75
CA GLN A 139 -12.53 2.82 -24.11
C GLN A 139 -11.93 1.66 -24.92
N VAL A 140 -11.46 0.61 -24.26
CA VAL A 140 -10.87 -0.54 -24.94
C VAL A 140 -11.94 -1.27 -25.77
N GLU A 141 -11.56 -1.68 -26.98
CA GLU A 141 -12.43 -2.46 -27.86
C GLU A 141 -12.20 -3.97 -27.73
N GLY A 142 -13.20 -4.75 -28.11
CA GLY A 142 -13.08 -6.22 -28.24
C GLY A 142 -13.26 -7.02 -26.94
N LEU A 143 -13.61 -6.38 -25.82
CA LEU A 143 -13.91 -7.05 -24.55
C LEU A 143 -15.43 -6.94 -24.26
N PRO A 144 -16.24 -7.96 -24.53
CA PRO A 144 -17.69 -7.94 -24.26
C PRO A 144 -18.01 -8.20 -22.78
N ASN A 145 -19.14 -7.69 -22.31
CA ASN A 145 -19.73 -7.98 -21.00
C ASN A 145 -18.72 -7.84 -19.84
N ARG A 146 -17.99 -6.75 -19.84
CA ARG A 146 -16.92 -6.48 -18.87
C ARG A 146 -17.35 -5.46 -17.84
N ASP A 147 -16.85 -5.62 -16.62
CA ASP A 147 -16.91 -4.66 -15.53
C ASP A 147 -15.62 -4.70 -14.73
N GLN A 148 -15.45 -3.82 -13.77
CA GLN A 148 -14.22 -3.70 -12.99
C GLN A 148 -14.54 -3.55 -11.49
N PHE A 149 -13.80 -4.24 -10.63
CA PHE A 149 -13.86 -4.01 -9.19
C PHE A 149 -13.09 -2.72 -8.87
N ASN A 150 -13.79 -1.59 -8.91
CA ASN A 150 -13.17 -0.27 -8.79
C ASN A 150 -14.17 0.80 -8.36
N TRP A 151 -14.34 0.96 -7.05
CA TRP A 151 -15.08 2.05 -6.40
C TRP A 151 -14.15 2.96 -5.60
N ILE A 152 -12.84 2.92 -5.90
CA ILE A 152 -11.79 3.61 -5.13
C ILE A 152 -12.03 5.12 -5.13
N HIS A 153 -12.35 5.69 -6.28
CA HIS A 153 -12.58 7.14 -6.42
C HIS A 153 -13.78 7.61 -5.59
N GLU A 154 -14.91 6.91 -5.70
CA GLU A 154 -16.16 7.21 -5.02
C GLU A 154 -16.03 7.09 -3.50
N GLU A 155 -15.33 6.04 -3.04
CA GLU A 155 -15.08 5.83 -1.61
C GLU A 155 -14.11 6.89 -1.04
N LEU A 156 -13.07 7.28 -1.78
CA LEU A 156 -12.19 8.39 -1.39
C LEU A 156 -12.96 9.70 -1.29
N LEU A 157 -13.80 10.02 -2.27
CA LEU A 157 -14.63 11.23 -2.26
C LEU A 157 -15.58 11.24 -1.06
N THR A 158 -16.22 10.12 -0.79
CA THR A 158 -17.08 9.92 0.38
C THR A 158 -16.28 10.10 1.68
N ARG A 159 -15.10 9.48 1.77
CA ARG A 159 -14.22 9.55 2.94
C ARG A 159 -13.76 10.97 3.23
N PHE A 160 -13.27 11.70 2.21
CA PHE A 160 -12.87 13.09 2.37
C PHE A 160 -14.03 14.00 2.77
N SER A 161 -15.24 13.78 2.22
CA SER A 161 -16.44 14.51 2.59
C SER A 161 -16.82 14.27 4.08
N MET A 162 -16.73 13.02 4.54
CA MET A 162 -16.97 12.68 5.95
C MET A 162 -15.93 13.33 6.88
N LEU A 163 -14.65 13.29 6.51
CA LEU A 163 -13.57 13.91 7.28
C LEU A 163 -13.77 15.43 7.41
N GLN A 164 -14.21 16.10 6.34
CA GLN A 164 -14.50 17.53 6.37
C GLN A 164 -15.64 17.86 7.33
N GLN A 165 -16.74 17.11 7.24
CA GLN A 165 -17.91 17.30 8.12
C GLN A 165 -17.57 17.04 9.58
N GLN A 166 -16.79 15.99 9.87
CA GLN A 166 -16.45 15.61 11.25
C GLN A 166 -15.43 16.56 11.88
N SER A 167 -14.43 17.01 11.12
CA SER A 167 -13.39 17.90 11.64
C SER A 167 -13.82 19.35 11.73
N GLY A 168 -14.74 19.77 10.87
CA GLY A 168 -15.11 21.18 10.71
C GLY A 168 -13.98 22.07 10.16
N LYS A 169 -12.89 21.44 9.64
CA LYS A 169 -11.74 22.15 9.09
C LYS A 169 -11.96 22.45 7.62
N ALA A 170 -11.30 23.50 7.12
CA ALA A 170 -11.43 23.92 5.71
C ALA A 170 -10.18 23.56 4.89
N GLY A 171 -9.00 23.62 5.47
CA GLY A 171 -7.72 23.40 4.79
C GLY A 171 -7.19 21.99 4.97
N PHE A 172 -6.65 21.41 3.89
CA PHE A 172 -5.95 20.14 3.92
C PHE A 172 -4.61 20.28 3.19
N HIS A 173 -3.52 19.94 3.86
CA HIS A 173 -2.18 19.96 3.29
C HIS A 173 -1.80 18.58 2.78
N PHE A 174 -1.14 18.56 1.62
CA PHE A 174 -0.63 17.36 0.95
C PHE A 174 0.87 17.52 0.74
N ALA A 175 1.67 16.59 1.25
CA ALA A 175 3.12 16.69 1.21
C ALA A 175 3.81 15.39 0.77
N ALA A 176 4.83 15.53 -0.09
CA ALA A 176 5.81 14.49 -0.44
C ALA A 176 7.22 15.10 -0.37
N MET A 177 8.26 14.25 -0.49
CA MET A 177 9.63 14.75 -0.57
C MET A 177 9.84 15.56 -1.85
N THR A 178 10.69 16.59 -1.80
CA THR A 178 11.08 17.37 -2.98
C THR A 178 11.63 16.49 -4.09
N GLU A 179 12.48 15.53 -3.73
CA GLU A 179 13.13 14.59 -4.64
C GLU A 179 12.27 13.33 -4.93
N ALA A 180 11.00 13.30 -4.48
CA ALA A 180 10.09 12.20 -4.80
C ALA A 180 9.88 12.07 -6.30
N GLY A 181 9.70 10.82 -6.76
CA GLY A 181 9.46 10.53 -8.16
C GLY A 181 8.12 11.10 -8.68
N ARG A 182 7.95 11.09 -10.00
CA ARG A 182 6.70 11.52 -10.63
C ARG A 182 5.49 10.67 -10.20
N GLU A 183 5.72 9.39 -9.93
CA GLU A 183 4.70 8.48 -9.40
C GLU A 183 4.17 8.97 -8.05
N ASP A 184 5.05 9.30 -7.11
CA ASP A 184 4.67 9.79 -5.78
C ASP A 184 3.87 11.08 -5.88
N TRP A 185 4.37 12.05 -6.66
CA TRP A 185 3.67 13.32 -6.86
C TRP A 185 2.35 13.15 -7.61
N GLY A 186 2.26 12.25 -8.60
CA GLY A 186 1.02 11.92 -9.30
C GLY A 186 -0.03 11.31 -8.38
N ASN A 187 0.35 10.39 -7.50
CA ASN A 187 -0.54 9.84 -6.48
C ASN A 187 -1.01 10.91 -5.49
N LEU A 188 -0.12 11.80 -5.05
CA LEU A 188 -0.44 12.88 -4.13
C LEU A 188 -1.37 13.90 -4.77
N ASP A 189 -1.10 14.29 -6.01
CA ASP A 189 -1.92 15.24 -6.76
C ASP A 189 -3.33 14.69 -7.01
N TYR A 190 -3.45 13.39 -7.33
CA TYR A 190 -4.74 12.72 -7.45
C TYR A 190 -5.55 12.78 -6.14
N LEU A 191 -4.93 12.46 -5.00
CA LEU A 191 -5.60 12.55 -3.68
C LEU A 191 -6.02 13.99 -3.36
N ALA A 192 -5.18 14.96 -3.68
CA ALA A 192 -5.48 16.38 -3.50
C ALA A 192 -6.69 16.82 -4.34
N ASP A 193 -6.79 16.35 -5.60
CA ASP A 193 -7.92 16.61 -6.48
C ASP A 193 -9.23 16.00 -5.93
N VAL A 194 -9.17 14.76 -5.42
CA VAL A 194 -10.35 14.14 -4.80
C VAL A 194 -10.78 14.93 -3.55
N ALA A 195 -9.84 15.35 -2.72
CA ALA A 195 -10.14 16.17 -1.55
C ALA A 195 -10.72 17.54 -1.95
N TYR A 196 -10.19 18.18 -2.99
CA TYR A 196 -10.75 19.41 -3.55
C TYR A 196 -12.21 19.22 -3.99
N ASN A 197 -12.51 18.14 -4.69
CA ASN A 197 -13.87 17.81 -5.13
C ASN A 197 -14.81 17.49 -3.94
N ALA A 198 -14.25 17.05 -2.81
CA ALA A 198 -14.97 16.88 -1.55
C ALA A 198 -15.18 18.20 -0.77
N GLY A 199 -14.66 19.34 -1.30
CA GLY A 199 -14.87 20.67 -0.73
C GLY A 199 -13.73 21.19 0.16
N TRP A 200 -12.56 20.53 0.19
CA TRP A 200 -11.40 21.01 0.94
C TRP A 200 -10.66 22.13 0.20
N HIS A 201 -10.10 23.07 0.95
CA HIS A 201 -9.09 23.98 0.43
C HIS A 201 -7.73 23.28 0.46
N ILE A 202 -7.13 23.07 -0.70
CA ILE A 202 -5.91 22.28 -0.85
C ILE A 202 -4.67 23.14 -0.76
N HIS A 203 -3.70 22.67 0.05
CA HIS A 203 -2.35 23.21 0.14
C HIS A 203 -1.35 22.11 -0.20
N ARG A 204 -0.51 22.35 -1.20
CA ARG A 204 0.52 21.41 -1.66
C ARG A 204 1.89 21.95 -1.31
N LEU A 205 2.75 21.14 -0.68
CA LEU A 205 4.09 21.53 -0.27
C LEU A 205 5.04 20.34 -0.24
N SER A 206 6.34 20.62 -0.17
CA SER A 206 7.33 19.57 0.12
C SER A 206 7.36 19.29 1.62
N ILE A 207 7.66 18.03 1.99
CA ILE A 207 7.77 17.66 3.41
C ILE A 207 8.88 18.46 4.12
N GLU A 208 9.93 18.83 3.38
CA GLU A 208 11.06 19.65 3.85
C GLU A 208 10.69 21.10 4.14
N ASP A 209 9.58 21.58 3.59
CA ASP A 209 9.08 22.96 3.76
C ASP A 209 8.17 23.09 5.00
N ILE A 210 7.90 22.00 5.69
CA ILE A 210 7.11 22.01 6.92
C ILE A 210 7.97 22.51 8.08
N GLY A 211 7.54 23.62 8.67
CA GLY A 211 8.13 24.19 9.89
C GLY A 211 7.38 23.79 11.16
N TYR A 212 7.92 24.20 12.30
CA TYR A 212 7.24 24.09 13.59
C TYR A 212 7.36 25.44 14.33
N ASP A 213 6.23 25.95 14.78
CA ASP A 213 6.15 27.17 15.58
C ASP A 213 6.09 26.79 17.07
N ASP A 214 7.16 27.12 17.79
CA ASP A 214 7.29 26.82 19.23
C ASP A 214 6.31 27.63 20.10
N ASP A 215 5.90 28.82 19.67
CA ASP A 215 4.97 29.67 20.43
C ASP A 215 3.54 29.11 20.38
N THR A 216 3.10 28.65 19.22
CA THR A 216 1.77 28.05 19.03
C THR A 216 1.74 26.54 19.17
N GLN A 217 2.91 25.89 19.22
CA GLN A 217 3.09 24.44 19.24
C GLN A 217 2.39 23.72 18.07
N GLN A 218 2.51 24.28 16.87
CA GLN A 218 1.89 23.77 15.66
C GLN A 218 2.88 23.60 14.51
N PHE A 219 2.64 22.62 13.67
CA PHE A 219 3.29 22.58 12.37
C PHE A 219 2.71 23.66 11.47
N VAL A 220 3.59 24.29 10.70
CA VAL A 220 3.26 25.44 9.84
C VAL A 220 3.80 25.25 8.42
N ASP A 221 3.12 25.85 7.44
CA ASP A 221 3.58 25.94 6.07
C ASP A 221 4.60 27.10 5.87
N LEU A 222 5.05 27.30 4.63
CA LEU A 222 5.99 28.39 4.25
C LEU A 222 5.44 29.80 4.51
N ASN A 223 4.13 29.95 4.68
CA ASN A 223 3.48 31.24 4.99
C ASN A 223 3.20 31.39 6.49
N ASN A 224 3.75 30.51 7.32
CA ASN A 224 3.46 30.40 8.75
C ASN A 224 1.97 30.16 9.06
N GLN A 225 1.23 29.53 8.15
CA GLN A 225 -0.14 29.13 8.43
C GLN A 225 -0.14 27.75 9.11
N PRO A 226 -0.97 27.57 10.15
CA PRO A 226 -1.09 26.28 10.83
C PRO A 226 -1.52 25.15 9.90
N ILE A 227 -0.83 24.02 9.97
CA ILE A 227 -1.19 22.80 9.30
C ILE A 227 -2.12 21.99 10.21
N GLU A 228 -3.42 22.05 9.95
CA GLU A 228 -4.42 21.36 10.77
C GLU A 228 -4.61 19.90 10.33
N MET A 229 -4.63 19.66 9.00
CA MET A 229 -4.79 18.34 8.38
C MET A 229 -3.61 18.15 7.41
N LEU A 230 -2.88 17.05 7.55
CA LEU A 230 -1.71 16.75 6.72
C LEU A 230 -1.77 15.31 6.20
N PHE A 231 -1.95 15.16 4.89
CA PHE A 231 -1.60 13.92 4.21
C PHE A 231 -0.12 13.96 3.80
N LYS A 232 0.63 12.96 4.21
CA LYS A 232 2.06 12.85 3.92
C LYS A 232 2.34 11.58 3.12
N LEU A 233 2.83 11.70 1.92
CA LEU A 233 3.43 10.58 1.21
C LEU A 233 4.92 10.46 1.61
N TYR A 234 5.12 10.25 2.91
CA TYR A 234 6.42 10.14 3.57
C TYR A 234 6.32 9.11 4.69
N PRO A 235 7.14 8.03 4.67
CA PRO A 235 6.98 6.93 5.61
C PRO A 235 7.02 7.35 7.08
N LEU A 236 6.07 6.86 7.87
CA LEU A 236 6.01 7.14 9.31
C LEU A 236 7.26 6.67 10.05
N GLU A 237 7.87 5.58 9.64
CA GLU A 237 9.13 5.09 10.23
C GLU A 237 10.30 6.06 9.95
N TRP A 238 10.28 6.82 8.87
CA TRP A 238 11.27 7.88 8.61
C TRP A 238 10.94 9.14 9.39
N MET A 239 9.68 9.56 9.33
CA MET A 239 9.18 10.76 10.00
C MET A 239 9.42 10.71 11.51
N SER A 240 9.15 9.57 12.14
CA SER A 240 9.33 9.35 13.58
C SER A 240 10.80 9.30 14.05
N ASN A 241 11.75 9.35 13.12
CA ASN A 241 13.19 9.46 13.40
C ASN A 241 13.77 10.86 13.12
N THR A 242 12.93 11.83 12.73
CA THR A 242 13.37 13.22 12.51
C THR A 242 13.42 14.01 13.82
N LYS A 243 14.11 15.15 13.81
CA LYS A 243 14.13 16.10 14.95
C LYS A 243 12.75 16.68 15.29
N TYR A 244 11.80 16.62 14.36
CA TYR A 244 10.43 17.12 14.54
C TYR A 244 9.48 16.08 15.14
N ALA A 245 9.87 14.82 15.17
CA ALA A 245 9.00 13.74 15.64
C ALA A 245 8.46 13.95 17.08
N PRO A 246 9.21 14.47 18.07
CA PRO A 246 8.69 14.74 19.40
C PRO A 246 7.52 15.75 19.41
N PHE A 247 7.48 16.68 18.46
CA PHE A 247 6.42 17.68 18.38
C PHE A 247 5.09 17.11 17.90
N MET A 248 5.10 15.95 17.23
CA MET A 248 3.87 15.28 16.79
C MET A 248 2.96 14.91 17.97
N LEU A 249 3.52 14.63 19.16
CA LEU A 249 2.74 14.29 20.36
C LEU A 249 1.93 15.48 20.92
N ASN A 250 2.39 16.69 20.71
CA ASN A 250 1.80 17.88 21.29
C ASN A 250 1.09 18.77 20.26
N SER A 251 1.29 18.48 18.98
CA SER A 251 0.68 19.25 17.90
C SER A 251 -0.81 18.92 17.72
N ALA A 252 -1.60 19.93 17.40
CA ALA A 252 -2.98 19.75 16.96
C ALA A 252 -3.13 19.27 15.51
N THR A 253 -2.01 19.09 14.78
CA THR A 253 -2.02 18.60 13.40
C THR A 253 -2.50 17.16 13.34
N GLN A 254 -3.55 16.90 12.56
CA GLN A 254 -4.01 15.55 12.24
C GLN A 254 -3.22 15.00 11.07
N PHE A 255 -2.44 13.94 11.33
CA PHE A 255 -1.62 13.28 10.30
C PHE A 255 -2.40 12.14 9.63
N PHE A 256 -2.27 12.02 8.32
CA PHE A 256 -2.71 10.91 7.48
C PHE A 256 -1.50 10.28 6.78
N GLU A 257 -1.22 9.02 7.01
CA GLU A 257 -1.93 8.09 7.87
C GLU A 257 -1.53 8.29 9.35
N PRO A 258 -2.41 7.93 10.29
CA PRO A 258 -2.14 8.06 11.72
C PRO A 258 -1.08 7.07 12.21
N ALA A 259 -0.40 7.43 13.31
CA ALA A 259 0.74 6.66 13.81
C ALA A 259 0.40 5.21 14.23
N TRP A 260 -0.83 4.89 14.61
CA TRP A 260 -1.23 3.52 14.92
C TRP A 260 -1.09 2.56 13.72
N LYS A 261 -1.08 3.10 12.49
CA LYS A 261 -0.83 2.30 11.29
C LYS A 261 0.61 1.78 11.14
N LEU A 262 1.56 2.27 11.94
CA LEU A 262 2.88 1.66 12.06
C LEU A 262 2.81 0.17 12.48
N LEU A 263 1.77 -0.22 13.22
CA LEU A 263 1.53 -1.62 13.57
C LEU A 263 1.16 -2.48 12.36
N LEU A 264 0.44 -1.90 11.40
CA LEU A 264 -0.06 -2.59 10.21
C LEU A 264 0.96 -2.60 9.07
N SER A 265 1.73 -1.52 8.90
CA SER A 265 2.78 -1.43 7.88
C SER A 265 4.04 -2.23 8.24
N ASN A 266 4.15 -2.71 9.48
CA ASN A 266 5.24 -3.56 9.93
C ASN A 266 4.90 -5.04 9.75
N LYS A 267 5.82 -5.80 9.15
CA LYS A 267 5.60 -7.24 8.87
C LYS A 267 5.52 -8.13 10.12
N VAL A 268 5.74 -7.59 11.31
CA VAL A 268 5.38 -8.23 12.60
C VAL A 268 3.90 -8.63 12.61
N LEU A 269 3.02 -7.81 12.00
CA LEU A 269 1.62 -8.12 11.79
C LEU A 269 1.40 -9.55 11.28
N LEU A 270 2.13 -9.95 10.24
CA LEU A 270 1.95 -11.26 9.58
C LEU A 270 2.22 -12.43 10.52
N ALA A 271 3.31 -12.36 11.29
CA ALA A 271 3.68 -13.42 12.23
C ALA A 271 2.73 -13.48 13.44
N LYS A 272 2.27 -12.33 13.95
CA LYS A 272 1.32 -12.28 15.06
C LYS A 272 -0.09 -12.69 14.63
N LEU A 273 -0.56 -12.30 13.44
CA LEU A 273 -1.84 -12.76 12.88
C LEU A 273 -1.81 -14.30 12.69
N TRP A 274 -0.75 -14.84 12.07
CA TRP A 274 -0.62 -16.30 11.93
C TRP A 274 -0.65 -17.02 13.28
N ARG A 275 0.03 -16.49 14.29
CA ARG A 275 0.03 -17.08 15.65
C ARG A 275 -1.35 -17.05 16.30
N LYS A 276 -2.13 -15.96 16.07
CA LYS A 276 -3.47 -15.77 16.63
C LYS A 276 -4.52 -16.59 15.87
N HIS A 277 -4.35 -16.72 14.54
CA HIS A 277 -5.30 -17.37 13.63
C HIS A 277 -4.59 -18.43 12.77
N PRO A 278 -4.08 -19.52 13.37
CA PRO A 278 -3.37 -20.56 12.61
C PRO A 278 -4.33 -21.24 11.65
N ASN A 279 -3.82 -21.54 10.44
CA ASN A 279 -4.59 -22.14 9.34
C ASN A 279 -5.70 -21.27 8.76
N HIS A 280 -5.70 -19.98 9.02
CA HIS A 280 -6.65 -19.06 8.35
C HIS A 280 -6.46 -19.13 6.84
N PRO A 281 -7.57 -19.19 6.04
CA PRO A 281 -7.48 -19.46 4.60
C PRO A 281 -6.69 -18.40 3.82
N TYR A 282 -6.67 -17.16 4.29
CA TYR A 282 -5.99 -16.05 3.60
C TYR A 282 -4.60 -15.74 4.17
N LEU A 283 -4.20 -16.35 5.28
CA LEU A 283 -2.86 -16.15 5.85
C LEU A 283 -1.88 -17.23 5.36
N LEU A 284 -0.60 -16.89 5.39
CA LEU A 284 0.51 -17.82 5.19
C LEU A 284 1.18 -18.10 6.54
N PRO A 285 1.65 -19.34 6.79
CA PRO A 285 2.53 -19.63 7.92
C PRO A 285 3.66 -18.62 7.99
N THR A 286 3.78 -17.92 9.12
CA THR A 286 4.77 -16.86 9.30
C THR A 286 5.35 -16.90 10.70
N TYR A 287 6.69 -16.84 10.80
CA TYR A 287 7.44 -16.98 12.05
C TYR A 287 8.50 -15.89 12.20
N PHE A 288 8.83 -15.54 13.46
CA PHE A 288 9.93 -14.63 13.76
C PHE A 288 11.31 -15.28 13.63
N ASN A 289 11.39 -16.60 13.83
CA ASN A 289 12.64 -17.32 13.83
C ASN A 289 12.59 -18.53 12.89
N GLN A 290 13.68 -18.77 12.19
CA GLN A 290 13.85 -19.97 11.34
C GLN A 290 13.74 -21.30 12.14
N HIS A 291 13.95 -21.26 13.46
CA HIS A 291 13.86 -22.45 14.32
C HIS A 291 12.41 -22.90 14.53
N ASP A 292 11.46 -21.99 14.43
CA ASP A 292 10.03 -22.28 14.59
C ASP A 292 9.42 -22.98 13.36
N ILE A 293 10.15 -23.00 12.24
CA ILE A 293 9.75 -23.67 10.99
C ILE A 293 9.91 -25.19 11.19
N THR A 294 8.80 -25.92 11.07
CA THR A 294 8.77 -27.39 11.24
C THR A 294 8.89 -28.15 9.92
N GLU A 295 8.41 -27.56 8.80
CA GLU A 295 8.44 -28.19 7.49
C GLU A 295 9.84 -28.18 6.88
N ARG A 296 10.47 -29.37 6.85
CA ARG A 296 11.88 -29.52 6.42
C ARG A 296 12.16 -29.29 4.94
N LYS A 297 11.16 -29.47 4.06
CA LYS A 297 11.33 -29.39 2.59
C LYS A 297 10.67 -28.17 1.97
N SER A 298 10.43 -27.11 2.75
CA SER A 298 9.77 -25.90 2.27
C SER A 298 10.78 -24.79 2.02
N ILE A 299 10.45 -23.95 1.04
CA ILE A 299 11.11 -22.67 0.80
C ILE A 299 10.30 -21.60 1.54
N TRP A 300 11.01 -20.71 2.20
CA TRP A 300 10.46 -19.59 2.96
C TRP A 300 10.95 -18.28 2.37
N VAL A 301 10.15 -17.26 2.50
CA VAL A 301 10.51 -15.90 2.13
C VAL A 301 10.89 -15.16 3.40
N LYS A 302 12.16 -14.81 3.53
CA LYS A 302 12.67 -13.98 4.60
C LYS A 302 12.49 -12.52 4.19
N LYS A 303 11.68 -11.78 4.95
CA LYS A 303 11.33 -10.39 4.68
C LYS A 303 11.78 -9.50 5.84
N PRO A 304 12.34 -8.30 5.60
CA PRO A 304 12.61 -7.35 6.67
C PRO A 304 11.31 -6.91 7.34
N LEU A 305 11.35 -6.59 8.63
CA LEU A 305 10.16 -6.12 9.37
C LEU A 305 9.59 -4.84 8.79
N LEU A 306 10.46 -3.93 8.37
CA LEU A 306 10.16 -2.75 7.56
C LEU A 306 10.85 -2.94 6.22
N GLY A 307 10.18 -2.62 5.13
CA GLY A 307 10.75 -2.76 3.79
C GLY A 307 9.75 -2.31 2.74
N ARG A 308 10.26 -1.75 1.66
CA ARG A 308 9.51 -1.23 0.51
C ARG A 308 10.09 -1.83 -0.76
N GLU A 309 9.27 -1.90 -1.82
CA GLU A 309 9.73 -2.21 -3.18
C GLU A 309 10.52 -3.54 -3.27
N GLY A 310 10.13 -4.54 -2.48
CA GLY A 310 10.81 -5.84 -2.47
C GLY A 310 12.25 -5.83 -1.94
N ALA A 311 12.71 -4.72 -1.32
CA ALA A 311 14.08 -4.60 -0.82
C ALA A 311 14.38 -5.61 0.30
N ASN A 312 15.59 -6.18 0.27
CA ASN A 312 16.11 -7.14 1.27
C ASN A 312 15.23 -8.39 1.45
N VAL A 313 14.57 -8.86 0.40
CA VAL A 313 13.83 -10.12 0.40
C VAL A 313 14.77 -11.26 0.02
N PHE A 314 14.75 -12.34 0.82
CA PHE A 314 15.58 -13.52 0.61
C PHE A 314 14.70 -14.77 0.58
N TYR A 315 15.13 -15.78 -0.19
CA TYR A 315 14.63 -17.13 -0.02
C TYR A 315 15.48 -17.89 0.99
N TYR A 316 14.81 -18.64 1.85
CA TYR A 316 15.41 -19.49 2.86
C TYR A 316 14.97 -20.93 2.65
N GLU A 317 15.93 -21.82 2.43
CA GLU A 317 15.72 -23.26 2.32
C GLU A 317 15.94 -23.95 3.65
N LYS A 318 14.86 -24.42 4.29
CA LYS A 318 14.96 -25.07 5.62
C LYS A 318 15.76 -26.36 5.60
N SER A 319 15.78 -27.09 4.48
CA SER A 319 16.42 -28.40 4.36
C SER A 319 17.94 -28.37 4.58
N ASN A 320 18.60 -27.30 4.15
CA ASN A 320 20.07 -27.13 4.16
C ASN A 320 20.51 -25.83 4.84
N GLY A 321 19.59 -25.00 5.28
CA GLY A 321 19.87 -23.70 5.90
C GLY A 321 20.41 -22.64 4.93
N LEU A 322 20.28 -22.86 3.60
CA LEU A 322 20.75 -21.91 2.61
C LEU A 322 19.82 -20.70 2.54
N GLU A 323 20.45 -19.54 2.45
CA GLU A 323 19.80 -18.25 2.24
C GLU A 323 20.38 -17.58 1.00
N PHE A 324 19.53 -17.11 0.10
CA PHE A 324 19.93 -16.42 -1.11
C PHE A 324 18.96 -15.30 -1.44
N ALA A 325 19.46 -14.20 -2.02
CA ALA A 325 18.62 -13.08 -2.41
C ALA A 325 17.51 -13.54 -3.36
N ALA A 326 16.29 -13.11 -3.14
CA ALA A 326 15.21 -13.35 -4.07
C ALA A 326 15.48 -12.58 -5.36
N LYS A 327 15.22 -13.21 -6.50
CA LYS A 327 15.37 -12.54 -7.80
C LYS A 327 14.38 -11.36 -7.84
N GLY A 328 14.84 -10.18 -8.22
CA GLY A 328 14.08 -8.92 -8.18
C GLY A 328 14.22 -8.14 -6.89
N SER A 329 14.81 -8.72 -5.82
CA SER A 329 15.06 -8.00 -4.57
C SER A 329 16.32 -7.16 -4.66
N GLU A 330 16.23 -5.89 -4.28
CA GLU A 330 17.36 -4.97 -4.16
C GLU A 330 17.88 -4.91 -2.72
N HIS A 331 19.10 -4.42 -2.52
CA HIS A 331 19.68 -4.23 -1.20
C HIS A 331 19.46 -2.80 -0.71
N SER A 332 18.85 -2.66 0.48
CA SER A 332 18.73 -1.39 1.18
C SER A 332 19.42 -1.45 2.54
N ASN A 333 20.41 -0.60 2.74
CA ASN A 333 21.10 -0.48 4.02
C ASN A 333 20.18 0.00 5.15
N PHE A 334 19.17 0.81 4.81
CA PHE A 334 18.22 1.35 5.79
C PHE A 334 17.42 0.22 6.47
N TYR A 335 16.98 -0.76 5.69
CA TYR A 335 16.14 -1.85 6.19
C TYR A 335 16.93 -3.08 6.64
N ALA A 336 18.24 -3.17 6.37
CA ALA A 336 19.06 -4.34 6.67
C ALA A 336 19.08 -4.73 8.16
N ASN A 337 18.94 -3.75 9.05
CA ASN A 337 18.97 -3.92 10.50
C ASN A 337 17.59 -3.95 11.16
N ALA A 338 16.50 -3.87 10.40
CA ALA A 338 15.14 -3.82 10.94
C ALA A 338 14.72 -5.14 11.66
N GLY A 339 15.40 -6.26 11.39
CA GLY A 339 14.97 -7.61 11.77
C GLY A 339 14.15 -8.24 10.66
N TYR A 340 13.80 -9.53 10.82
CA TYR A 340 13.17 -10.29 9.76
C TYR A 340 12.03 -11.15 10.28
N ILE A 341 11.11 -11.52 9.39
CA ILE A 341 10.18 -12.64 9.52
C ILE A 341 10.49 -13.69 8.45
N TYR A 342 9.96 -14.88 8.64
CA TYR A 342 9.97 -15.97 7.67
C TYR A 342 8.53 -16.34 7.33
N GLN A 343 8.08 -16.00 6.13
CA GLN A 343 6.76 -16.33 5.61
C GLN A 343 6.87 -17.50 4.64
N GLN A 344 5.96 -18.48 4.72
CA GLN A 344 5.94 -19.58 3.76
C GLN A 344 5.82 -19.03 2.34
N LYS A 345 6.66 -19.55 1.42
CA LYS A 345 6.57 -19.15 0.01
C LYS A 345 5.25 -19.62 -0.57
N PHE A 346 4.53 -18.72 -1.20
CA PHE A 346 3.39 -19.02 -2.05
C PHE A 346 3.85 -19.01 -3.50
N GLU A 347 3.47 -20.06 -4.25
CA GLU A 347 3.84 -20.13 -5.66
C GLU A 347 2.83 -19.33 -6.49
N LEU A 348 3.28 -18.18 -6.97
CA LEU A 348 2.48 -17.36 -7.89
C LEU A 348 2.33 -18.08 -9.23
N PRO A 349 1.17 -17.94 -9.90
CA PRO A 349 1.02 -18.44 -11.26
C PRO A 349 1.99 -17.74 -12.20
N ASN A 350 2.48 -18.48 -13.18
CA ASN A 350 3.36 -17.96 -14.21
C ASN A 350 2.59 -17.86 -15.53
N PHE A 351 2.42 -16.65 -16.04
CA PHE A 351 1.80 -16.36 -17.31
C PHE A 351 2.87 -15.92 -18.33
N ASP A 352 3.46 -16.86 -19.04
CA ASP A 352 4.50 -16.61 -20.04
C ASP A 352 5.73 -15.84 -19.49
N GLY A 353 6.12 -16.16 -18.27
CA GLY A 353 7.23 -15.53 -17.57
C GLY A 353 6.84 -14.40 -16.62
N MET A 354 5.57 -13.99 -16.60
CA MET A 354 5.06 -12.92 -15.75
C MET A 354 4.37 -13.46 -14.50
N TYR A 355 4.61 -12.82 -13.36
CA TYR A 355 4.08 -13.18 -12.05
C TYR A 355 3.24 -12.02 -11.48
N PRO A 356 1.90 -12.15 -11.46
CA PRO A 356 1.03 -11.08 -10.96
C PRO A 356 0.91 -11.06 -9.44
N VAL A 357 0.83 -9.86 -8.88
CA VAL A 357 0.46 -9.57 -7.49
C VAL A 357 -0.75 -8.64 -7.51
N ILE A 358 -1.79 -9.00 -6.75
CA ILE A 358 -3.02 -8.20 -6.61
C ILE A 358 -2.84 -7.21 -5.48
N GLY A 359 -3.04 -5.91 -5.76
CA GLY A 359 -3.14 -4.85 -4.77
C GLY A 359 -4.62 -4.54 -4.51
N SER A 360 -5.18 -5.00 -3.39
CA SER A 360 -6.57 -4.72 -3.03
C SER A 360 -6.68 -3.53 -2.08
N TRP A 361 -7.47 -2.54 -2.46
CA TRP A 361 -7.58 -1.26 -1.79
C TRP A 361 -8.70 -1.25 -0.76
N VAL A 362 -8.40 -0.63 0.38
CA VAL A 362 -9.35 -0.30 1.44
C VAL A 362 -9.36 1.21 1.62
N VAL A 363 -10.53 1.82 1.59
CA VAL A 363 -10.73 3.24 1.91
C VAL A 363 -11.63 3.33 3.14
N GLY A 364 -11.18 4.05 4.17
CA GLY A 364 -11.79 3.90 5.48
C GLY A 364 -11.70 2.44 5.92
N ASP A 365 -12.86 1.79 6.09
CA ASP A 365 -12.97 0.39 6.52
C ASP A 365 -13.59 -0.52 5.43
N VAL A 366 -13.61 -0.09 4.16
CA VAL A 366 -14.31 -0.78 3.07
C VAL A 366 -13.34 -1.18 1.97
N ALA A 367 -13.37 -2.45 1.55
CA ALA A 367 -12.72 -2.90 0.32
C ALA A 367 -13.45 -2.29 -0.88
N CYS A 368 -12.73 -1.57 -1.75
CA CYS A 368 -13.36 -0.75 -2.78
C CYS A 368 -12.77 -0.90 -4.18
N GLY A 369 -11.79 -1.78 -4.35
CA GLY A 369 -11.22 -2.00 -5.67
C GLY A 369 -9.87 -2.69 -5.62
N MET A 370 -9.33 -3.00 -6.79
CA MET A 370 -8.01 -3.61 -6.89
C MET A 370 -7.24 -3.10 -8.10
N GLY A 371 -5.93 -3.24 -8.06
CA GLY A 371 -5.01 -3.11 -9.19
C GLY A 371 -4.08 -4.31 -9.22
N LEU A 372 -3.41 -4.55 -10.34
CA LEU A 372 -2.41 -5.61 -10.44
C LEU A 372 -1.07 -5.04 -10.86
N ARG A 373 -0.03 -5.58 -10.25
CA ARG A 373 1.33 -5.41 -10.77
C ARG A 373 1.88 -6.76 -11.18
N GLU A 374 2.57 -6.82 -12.31
CA GLU A 374 3.26 -8.02 -12.75
C GLU A 374 4.74 -7.77 -12.98
N ASP A 375 5.55 -8.81 -12.78
CA ASP A 375 6.99 -8.76 -12.96
C ASP A 375 7.51 -10.08 -13.51
N PHE A 376 8.73 -10.10 -14.08
CA PHE A 376 9.45 -11.32 -14.48
C PHE A 376 9.96 -12.12 -13.29
N THR A 377 9.80 -11.62 -12.11
CA THR A 377 10.18 -12.26 -10.85
C THR A 377 8.99 -12.33 -9.91
N ALA A 378 9.01 -13.26 -8.97
CA ALA A 378 7.97 -13.38 -7.96
C ALA A 378 8.07 -12.32 -6.84
N VAL A 379 8.99 -11.37 -6.96
CA VAL A 379 9.13 -10.20 -6.07
C VAL A 379 8.90 -8.97 -6.93
N THR A 380 7.85 -8.24 -6.65
CA THR A 380 7.56 -6.96 -7.31
C THR A 380 8.47 -5.87 -6.76
N GLY A 381 9.07 -5.11 -7.66
CA GLY A 381 9.89 -3.94 -7.39
C GLY A 381 9.27 -2.65 -7.89
N ASN A 382 10.06 -1.59 -7.91
CA ASN A 382 9.64 -0.27 -8.41
C ASN A 382 9.32 -0.29 -9.91
N ASP A 383 10.03 -1.14 -10.66
CA ASP A 383 9.92 -1.25 -12.11
C ASP A 383 8.86 -2.27 -12.57
N SER A 384 8.06 -2.81 -11.66
CA SER A 384 6.99 -3.77 -11.99
C SER A 384 5.87 -3.08 -12.75
N HIS A 385 5.35 -3.72 -13.80
CA HIS A 385 4.28 -3.17 -14.62
C HIS A 385 2.96 -3.06 -13.88
N PHE A 386 2.22 -1.98 -14.08
CA PHE A 386 0.82 -1.92 -13.70
C PHE A 386 -0.04 -2.43 -14.85
N ILE A 387 -0.89 -3.42 -14.58
CA ILE A 387 -1.74 -4.09 -15.57
C ILE A 387 -3.21 -3.94 -15.19
N PRO A 388 -4.08 -3.41 -16.08
CA PRO A 388 -5.50 -3.31 -15.81
C PRO A 388 -6.15 -4.69 -15.66
N HIS A 389 -7.25 -4.72 -14.95
CA HIS A 389 -8.09 -5.90 -14.84
C HIS A 389 -9.52 -5.63 -15.31
N TYR A 390 -10.24 -6.69 -15.56
CA TYR A 390 -11.69 -6.69 -15.75
C TYR A 390 -12.25 -8.02 -15.30
N PHE A 391 -13.55 -8.07 -15.06
CA PHE A 391 -14.23 -9.33 -14.82
C PHE A 391 -15.40 -9.51 -15.79
N VAL A 392 -15.78 -10.78 -15.94
CA VAL A 392 -16.92 -11.23 -16.72
C VAL A 392 -17.86 -12.02 -15.80
N GLU A 393 -19.17 -11.98 -16.12
CA GLU A 393 -20.20 -12.75 -15.40
C GLU A 393 -20.02 -14.27 -15.57
#